data_1d17759ac04531423e23c571bc1152f8
#
_entry.id   1d17759ac04531423e23c571bc1152f8
#
_cell.length_a   1.000
_cell.length_b   1.000
_cell.length_c   1.000
_cell.angle_alpha   90.00
_cell.angle_beta   90.00
_cell.angle_gamma   90.00
#
_symmetry.space_group_name_H-M   'P 1'
#
loop_
_entity.id
_entity.type
_entity.pdbx_description
1 polymer ?
#
loop_
_entity_poly.entity_id
_entity_poly.type
_entity_poly.pdbx_seq_one_letter_code
_entity_poly.pdbx_strand_id
1 'polypeptide(L)'
;DMKLLASLLMAAVLAAPALPAFATDAAPAPAKPDLAKGEASYSTVCVACHAADGNSSIAENPKLAQQHPAYLVKQLEEFKSGKRASAIMQGFASMLSDEDMRNVAAWLASKPAAENAAKDKNLVAMGERIYRGGIPDRQIAACAACHSPNGAGIPAQYPRIAGQHAVYTETQLKAFRDGVRNNNIHMTGVAAKLNDREITAVSDYIAGLR
;
A
#
# COMPACT_ATOMS: atom_id res chain seq x y z
N ASP A 1 54.60 -60.83 38.07
CA ASP A 1 54.00 -59.80 38.93
C ASP A 1 53.19 -58.83 38.09
N MET A 2 51.88 -59.03 38.10
CA MET A 2 50.91 -58.17 37.43
C MET A 2 50.46 -57.09 38.41
N LYS A 3 50.75 -55.81 38.15
CA LYS A 3 50.24 -54.69 38.91
C LYS A 3 48.99 -54.09 38.15
N LEU A 4 47.84 -54.26 38.77
CA LEU A 4 46.58 -53.60 38.35
C LEU A 4 46.68 -52.12 38.62
N LEU A 5 46.50 -51.31 37.56
CA LEU A 5 46.25 -49.90 37.65
C LEU A 5 44.74 -49.64 37.49
N ALA A 6 44.11 -49.28 38.58
CA ALA A 6 42.71 -48.84 38.57
C ALA A 6 42.65 -47.37 38.14
N SER A 7 42.04 -47.08 36.97
CA SER A 7 41.75 -45.72 36.51
C SER A 7 40.43 -45.29 37.07
N LEU A 8 40.43 -44.31 37.96
CA LEU A 8 39.25 -43.57 38.41
C LEU A 8 38.85 -42.57 37.33
N LEU A 9 37.72 -42.80 36.64
CA LEU A 9 37.07 -41.84 35.79
C LEU A 9 36.19 -40.94 36.70
N MET A 10 36.61 -39.73 36.88
CA MET A 10 35.82 -38.66 37.54
C MET A 10 34.88 -38.06 36.50
N ALA A 11 33.57 -38.37 36.56
CA ALA A 11 32.55 -37.75 35.74
C ALA A 11 32.22 -36.37 36.33
N ALA A 12 32.68 -35.29 35.66
CA ALA A 12 32.27 -33.93 36.01
C ALA A 12 30.88 -33.65 35.39
N VAL A 13 29.87 -33.59 36.22
CA VAL A 13 28.51 -33.15 35.85
C VAL A 13 28.56 -31.62 35.73
N LEU A 14 28.54 -31.11 34.49
CA LEU A 14 28.37 -29.70 34.19
C LEU A 14 26.88 -29.33 34.36
N ALA A 15 26.53 -28.76 35.52
CA ALA A 15 25.24 -28.14 35.73
C ALA A 15 25.18 -26.83 34.94
N ALA A 16 24.50 -26.82 33.78
CA ALA A 16 24.21 -25.59 33.04
C ALA A 16 23.14 -24.77 33.79
N PRO A 17 23.37 -23.47 34.07
CA PRO A 17 22.35 -22.65 34.67
C PRO A 17 21.14 -22.51 33.68
N ALA A 18 19.94 -22.90 34.11
CA ALA A 18 18.69 -22.63 33.38
C ALA A 18 18.43 -21.11 33.40
N LEU A 19 18.59 -20.46 32.26
CA LEU A 19 18.17 -19.08 32.12
C LEU A 19 16.63 -19.04 32.15
N PRO A 20 16.00 -18.10 32.89
CA PRO A 20 14.57 -17.95 32.87
C PRO A 20 14.14 -17.52 31.47
N ALA A 21 13.32 -18.31 30.81
CA ALA A 21 12.65 -17.92 29.59
C ALA A 21 11.62 -16.83 29.92
N PHE A 22 11.92 -15.58 29.60
CA PHE A 22 10.92 -14.53 29.61
C PHE A 22 9.95 -14.84 28.45
N ALA A 23 8.80 -15.41 28.79
CA ALA A 23 7.68 -15.46 27.85
C ALA A 23 7.22 -14.00 27.64
N THR A 24 7.59 -13.41 26.52
CA THR A 24 6.97 -12.16 26.07
C THR A 24 5.53 -12.54 25.70
N ASP A 25 4.55 -12.09 26.48
CA ASP A 25 3.17 -12.15 26.09
C ASP A 25 3.01 -11.41 24.77
N ALA A 26 2.99 -12.16 23.68
CA ALA A 26 2.70 -11.62 22.36
C ALA A 26 1.28 -11.06 22.41
N ALA A 27 1.10 -9.78 22.07
CA ALA A 27 -0.22 -9.18 21.97
C ALA A 27 -1.12 -10.07 21.09
N PRO A 28 -2.39 -10.30 21.46
CA PRO A 28 -3.28 -11.15 20.67
C PRO A 28 -3.34 -10.63 19.23
N ALA A 29 -3.29 -11.56 18.27
CA ALA A 29 -3.41 -11.22 16.85
C ALA A 29 -4.71 -10.44 16.63
N PRO A 30 -4.69 -9.39 15.78
CA PRO A 30 -5.88 -8.59 15.52
C PRO A 30 -7.00 -9.48 14.98
N ALA A 31 -8.22 -9.22 15.45
CA ALA A 31 -9.41 -9.96 15.03
C ALA A 31 -9.59 -9.90 13.50
N LYS A 32 -10.18 -10.95 12.92
CA LYS A 32 -10.53 -10.98 11.49
C LYS A 32 -11.48 -9.82 11.18
N PRO A 33 -11.26 -9.07 10.08
CA PRO A 33 -12.13 -7.97 9.70
C PRO A 33 -13.59 -8.40 9.51
N ASP A 34 -14.51 -7.55 9.96
CA ASP A 34 -15.95 -7.70 9.80
C ASP A 34 -16.42 -6.82 8.63
N LEU A 35 -16.92 -7.45 7.57
CA LEU A 35 -17.33 -6.75 6.35
C LEU A 35 -18.62 -5.93 6.58
N ALA A 36 -19.53 -6.37 7.44
CA ALA A 36 -20.76 -5.64 7.73
C ALA A 36 -20.48 -4.36 8.52
N LYS A 37 -19.59 -4.43 9.52
CA LYS A 37 -19.10 -3.24 10.22
C LYS A 37 -18.33 -2.30 9.26
N GLY A 38 -17.53 -2.88 8.37
CA GLY A 38 -16.81 -2.12 7.34
C GLY A 38 -17.75 -1.34 6.43
N GLU A 39 -18.82 -1.95 5.96
CA GLU A 39 -19.87 -1.30 5.18
C GLU A 39 -20.56 -0.18 5.95
N ALA A 40 -20.93 -0.42 7.18
CA ALA A 40 -21.58 0.57 8.04
C ALA A 40 -20.70 1.80 8.27
N SER A 41 -19.44 1.59 8.65
CA SER A 41 -18.47 2.69 8.84
C SER A 41 -18.20 3.44 7.52
N TYR A 42 -18.04 2.72 6.41
CA TYR A 42 -17.84 3.32 5.11
C TYR A 42 -19.01 4.20 4.68
N SER A 43 -20.23 3.69 4.82
CA SER A 43 -21.46 4.39 4.43
C SER A 43 -21.70 5.67 5.25
N THR A 44 -21.17 5.73 6.46
CA THR A 44 -21.31 6.91 7.34
C THR A 44 -20.22 7.96 7.03
N VAL A 45 -18.99 7.52 6.75
CA VAL A 45 -17.81 8.41 6.75
C VAL A 45 -17.30 8.72 5.33
N CYS A 46 -17.41 7.77 4.39
CA CYS A 46 -16.62 7.83 3.14
C CYS A 46 -17.47 8.05 1.88
N VAL A 47 -18.74 7.65 1.91
CA VAL A 47 -19.63 7.52 0.73
C VAL A 47 -19.79 8.81 -0.05
N ALA A 48 -19.85 9.95 0.62
CA ALA A 48 -20.11 11.26 -0.02
C ALA A 48 -19.04 11.63 -1.06
N CYS A 49 -17.80 11.18 -0.87
CA CYS A 49 -16.67 11.52 -1.73
C CYS A 49 -16.18 10.34 -2.58
N HIS A 50 -16.37 9.10 -2.10
CA HIS A 50 -15.82 7.91 -2.75
C HIS A 50 -16.89 7.00 -3.38
N ALA A 51 -18.15 7.44 -3.45
CA ALA A 51 -19.34 6.72 -3.91
C ALA A 51 -19.71 5.50 -3.03
N ALA A 52 -20.90 4.93 -3.24
CA ALA A 52 -21.44 3.88 -2.38
C ALA A 52 -20.67 2.55 -2.41
N ASP A 53 -19.95 2.30 -3.48
CA ASP A 53 -19.20 1.06 -3.73
C ASP A 53 -17.67 1.26 -3.78
N GLY A 54 -17.19 2.45 -3.48
CA GLY A 54 -15.77 2.80 -3.59
C GLY A 54 -15.29 3.13 -5.00
N ASN A 55 -16.19 3.24 -5.97
CA ASN A 55 -15.88 3.62 -7.36
C ASN A 55 -16.26 5.08 -7.62
N SER A 56 -15.58 6.02 -6.97
CA SER A 56 -15.82 7.45 -7.15
C SER A 56 -15.94 7.84 -8.62
N SER A 57 -16.92 8.68 -8.94
CA SER A 57 -17.03 9.35 -10.25
C SER A 57 -16.33 10.71 -10.28
N ILE A 58 -15.86 11.21 -9.14
CA ILE A 58 -15.16 12.49 -8.99
C ILE A 58 -13.68 12.25 -9.28
N ALA A 59 -13.14 12.93 -10.28
CA ALA A 59 -11.79 12.67 -10.80
C ALA A 59 -10.66 12.93 -9.78
N GLU A 60 -10.88 13.83 -8.84
CA GLU A 60 -9.95 14.18 -7.76
C GLU A 60 -10.02 13.19 -6.59
N ASN A 61 -11.13 12.50 -6.42
CA ASN A 61 -11.33 11.53 -5.34
C ASN A 61 -11.01 10.12 -5.85
N PRO A 62 -10.07 9.40 -5.24
CA PRO A 62 -9.66 8.10 -5.77
C PRO A 62 -10.77 7.06 -5.70
N LYS A 63 -10.77 6.17 -6.69
CA LYS A 63 -11.44 4.88 -6.58
C LYS A 63 -10.72 4.03 -5.52
N LEU A 64 -11.48 3.45 -4.60
CA LEU A 64 -11.00 2.64 -3.49
C LEU A 64 -11.37 1.16 -3.63
N ALA A 65 -12.36 0.85 -4.48
CA ALA A 65 -12.81 -0.52 -4.73
C ALA A 65 -11.66 -1.41 -5.20
N GLN A 66 -11.62 -2.64 -4.70
CA GLN A 66 -10.61 -3.66 -5.02
C GLN A 66 -9.16 -3.26 -4.69
N GLN A 67 -8.98 -2.25 -3.84
CA GLN A 67 -7.64 -1.88 -3.35
C GLN A 67 -7.19 -2.86 -2.27
N HIS A 68 -5.89 -3.07 -2.15
CA HIS A 68 -5.30 -3.95 -1.13
C HIS A 68 -5.58 -3.43 0.29
N PRO A 69 -6.12 -4.27 1.20
CA PRO A 69 -6.49 -3.85 2.55
C PRO A 69 -5.33 -3.22 3.33
N ALA A 70 -4.15 -3.83 3.29
CA ALA A 70 -2.98 -3.32 3.99
C ALA A 70 -2.56 -1.91 3.49
N TYR A 71 -2.73 -1.64 2.18
CA TYR A 71 -2.48 -0.30 1.64
C TYR A 71 -3.50 0.72 2.14
N LEU A 72 -4.80 0.35 2.17
CA LEU A 72 -5.85 1.24 2.66
C LEU A 72 -5.67 1.57 4.13
N VAL A 73 -5.40 0.57 4.97
CA VAL A 73 -5.13 0.78 6.40
C VAL A 73 -3.93 1.71 6.58
N LYS A 74 -2.82 1.42 5.92
CA LYS A 74 -1.62 2.29 5.96
C LYS A 74 -1.95 3.74 5.56
N GLN A 75 -2.76 3.96 4.51
CA GLN A 75 -3.09 5.32 4.09
C GLN A 75 -3.99 6.03 5.11
N LEU A 76 -4.97 5.34 5.69
CA LEU A 76 -5.85 5.91 6.73
C LEU A 76 -5.05 6.28 7.99
N GLU A 77 -4.17 5.41 8.46
CA GLU A 77 -3.27 5.68 9.60
C GLU A 77 -2.35 6.87 9.32
N GLU A 78 -1.79 6.96 8.11
CA GLU A 78 -0.89 8.04 7.73
C GLU A 78 -1.61 9.37 7.50
N PHE A 79 -2.88 9.36 7.07
CA PHE A 79 -3.73 10.55 7.09
C PHE A 79 -4.05 10.98 8.52
N LYS A 80 -4.44 10.04 9.39
CA LYS A 80 -4.77 10.30 10.80
C LYS A 80 -3.58 10.91 11.56
N SER A 81 -2.38 10.39 11.34
CA SER A 81 -1.15 10.89 11.96
C SER A 81 -0.56 12.14 11.28
N GLY A 82 -1.09 12.56 10.14
CA GLY A 82 -0.54 13.67 9.35
C GLY A 82 0.70 13.32 8.51
N LYS A 83 1.19 12.09 8.56
CA LYS A 83 2.33 11.63 7.75
C LYS A 83 2.04 11.71 6.25
N ARG A 84 0.80 11.46 5.84
CA ARG A 84 0.29 11.77 4.51
C ARG A 84 -0.56 13.03 4.58
N ALA A 85 -0.07 14.13 4.03
CA ALA A 85 -0.73 15.43 4.12
C ALA A 85 -2.06 15.46 3.32
N SER A 86 -3.15 15.73 4.00
CA SER A 86 -4.47 16.05 3.45
C SER A 86 -5.39 16.46 4.61
N ALA A 87 -5.71 17.73 4.72
CA ALA A 87 -6.57 18.22 5.81
C ALA A 87 -7.96 17.55 5.79
N ILE A 88 -8.52 17.31 4.59
CA ILE A 88 -9.81 16.64 4.43
C ILE A 88 -9.73 15.20 4.94
N MET A 89 -8.77 14.40 4.43
CA MET A 89 -8.67 13.00 4.81
C MET A 89 -8.19 12.82 6.24
N GLN A 90 -7.42 13.73 6.80
CA GLN A 90 -7.04 13.71 8.21
C GLN A 90 -8.27 13.82 9.12
N GLY A 91 -9.18 14.72 8.79
CA GLY A 91 -10.43 14.88 9.53
C GLY A 91 -11.25 13.58 9.54
N PHE A 92 -11.48 12.98 8.37
CA PHE A 92 -12.25 11.73 8.26
C PHE A 92 -11.52 10.54 8.87
N ALA A 93 -10.23 10.38 8.64
CA ALA A 93 -9.46 9.27 9.21
C ALA A 93 -9.38 9.34 10.75
N SER A 94 -9.42 10.54 11.33
CA SER A 94 -9.42 10.74 12.79
C SER A 94 -10.71 10.23 13.46
N MET A 95 -11.80 10.08 12.71
CA MET A 95 -13.06 9.53 13.21
C MET A 95 -13.05 8.01 13.32
N LEU A 96 -12.06 7.33 12.72
CA LEU A 96 -11.99 5.87 12.65
C LEU A 96 -11.07 5.31 13.74
N SER A 97 -11.52 4.22 14.38
CA SER A 97 -10.65 3.35 15.15
C SER A 97 -9.79 2.48 14.23
N ASP A 98 -8.75 1.86 14.79
CA ASP A 98 -7.92 0.91 14.04
C ASP A 98 -8.73 -0.31 13.56
N GLU A 99 -9.76 -0.72 14.33
CA GLU A 99 -10.69 -1.78 13.91
C GLU A 99 -11.53 -1.32 12.72
N ASP A 100 -12.10 -0.10 12.76
CA ASP A 100 -12.87 0.45 11.65
C ASP A 100 -12.03 0.55 10.38
N MET A 101 -10.78 1.01 10.47
CA MET A 101 -9.87 1.09 9.32
C MET A 101 -9.66 -0.29 8.68
N ARG A 102 -9.48 -1.34 9.49
CA ARG A 102 -9.34 -2.72 8.99
C ARG A 102 -10.62 -3.24 8.36
N ASN A 103 -11.76 -2.99 8.99
CA ASN A 103 -13.07 -3.42 8.50
C ASN A 103 -13.43 -2.73 7.18
N VAL A 104 -13.29 -1.41 7.09
CA VAL A 104 -13.50 -0.61 5.87
C VAL A 104 -12.57 -1.07 4.75
N ALA A 105 -11.29 -1.28 5.05
CA ALA A 105 -10.31 -1.73 4.07
C ALA A 105 -10.65 -3.12 3.50
N ALA A 106 -11.08 -4.06 4.34
CA ALA A 106 -11.50 -5.39 3.92
C ALA A 106 -12.79 -5.34 3.08
N TRP A 107 -13.76 -4.52 3.48
CA TRP A 107 -15.00 -4.32 2.71
C TRP A 107 -14.72 -3.72 1.33
N LEU A 108 -13.90 -2.68 1.21
CA LEU A 108 -13.51 -2.07 -0.06
C LEU A 108 -12.75 -3.06 -0.97
N ALA A 109 -11.89 -3.89 -0.40
CA ALA A 109 -11.18 -4.93 -1.14
C ALA A 109 -12.12 -5.98 -1.75
N SER A 110 -13.29 -6.21 -1.16
CA SER A 110 -14.32 -7.14 -1.67
C SER A 110 -15.15 -6.56 -2.82
N LYS A 111 -15.06 -5.24 -3.08
CA LYS A 111 -15.84 -4.60 -4.14
C LYS A 111 -15.15 -4.70 -5.49
N PRO A 112 -15.90 -4.92 -6.58
CA PRO A 112 -15.33 -4.91 -7.92
C PRO A 112 -14.89 -3.50 -8.30
N ALA A 113 -13.69 -3.36 -8.86
CA ALA A 113 -13.23 -2.09 -9.41
C ALA A 113 -13.95 -1.79 -10.72
N ALA A 114 -14.52 -0.60 -10.84
CA ALA A 114 -15.06 -0.12 -12.10
C ALA A 114 -13.95 0.19 -13.10
N GLU A 115 -14.12 -0.23 -14.33
CA GLU A 115 -13.21 0.09 -15.43
C GLU A 115 -13.16 1.60 -15.69
N ASN A 116 -12.07 2.02 -16.31
CA ASN A 116 -11.88 3.37 -16.81
C ASN A 116 -11.15 3.28 -18.16
N ALA A 117 -10.86 4.41 -18.81
CA ALA A 117 -10.19 4.46 -20.09
C ALA A 117 -9.16 5.58 -20.15
N ALA A 118 -8.08 5.37 -20.90
CA ALA A 118 -7.22 6.42 -21.36
C ALA A 118 -7.99 7.33 -22.32
N LYS A 119 -7.81 8.64 -22.23
CA LYS A 119 -8.57 9.62 -23.00
C LYS A 119 -7.73 10.32 -24.07
N ASP A 120 -6.44 10.43 -23.87
CA ASP A 120 -5.55 11.12 -24.80
C ASP A 120 -4.77 10.14 -25.68
N LYS A 121 -5.28 9.93 -26.90
CA LYS A 121 -4.67 9.04 -27.89
C LYS A 121 -3.21 9.41 -28.23
N ASN A 122 -2.83 10.68 -28.10
CA ASN A 122 -1.48 11.16 -28.43
C ASN A 122 -0.49 10.82 -27.31
N LEU A 123 -0.96 10.61 -26.10
CA LEU A 123 -0.13 10.32 -24.92
C LEU A 123 -0.05 8.84 -24.58
N VAL A 124 -1.00 8.01 -25.02
CA VAL A 124 -1.09 6.58 -24.67
C VAL A 124 0.23 5.85 -24.93
N ALA A 125 0.81 6.01 -26.12
CA ALA A 125 2.07 5.32 -26.48
C ALA A 125 3.26 5.77 -25.61
N MET A 126 3.30 7.04 -25.20
CA MET A 126 4.31 7.53 -24.25
C MET A 126 4.07 6.95 -22.86
N GLY A 127 2.82 7.00 -22.37
CA GLY A 127 2.43 6.47 -21.08
C GLY A 127 2.73 4.98 -20.96
N GLU A 128 2.44 4.20 -22.01
CA GLU A 128 2.76 2.77 -22.06
C GLU A 128 4.27 2.50 -21.94
N ARG A 129 5.08 3.21 -22.74
CA ARG A 129 6.54 3.04 -22.66
C ARG A 129 7.09 3.34 -21.26
N ILE A 130 6.63 4.44 -20.64
CA ILE A 130 7.05 4.80 -19.29
C ILE A 130 6.58 3.76 -18.29
N TYR A 131 5.32 3.34 -18.37
CA TYR A 131 4.74 2.36 -17.46
C TYR A 131 5.47 1.02 -17.51
N ARG A 132 5.71 0.49 -18.73
CA ARG A 132 6.29 -0.84 -18.96
C ARG A 132 7.82 -0.87 -18.93
N GLY A 133 8.47 0.17 -19.43
CA GLY A 133 9.93 0.22 -19.62
C GLY A 133 10.67 1.21 -18.73
N GLY A 134 9.97 2.14 -18.10
CA GLY A 134 10.62 3.26 -17.43
C GLY A 134 11.32 4.23 -18.40
N ILE A 135 12.30 4.95 -17.90
CA ILE A 135 13.18 5.81 -18.69
C ILE A 135 14.62 5.52 -18.26
N PRO A 136 15.28 4.50 -18.87
CA PRO A 136 16.59 4.01 -18.43
C PRO A 136 17.68 5.09 -18.38
N ASP A 137 17.74 5.94 -19.39
CA ASP A 137 18.76 7.00 -19.49
C ASP A 137 18.70 8.00 -18.32
N ARG A 138 17.55 8.12 -17.67
CA ARG A 138 17.36 8.93 -16.48
C ARG A 138 17.17 8.10 -15.20
N GLN A 139 17.43 6.79 -15.29
CA GLN A 139 17.28 5.88 -14.15
C GLN A 139 15.88 5.95 -13.51
N ILE A 140 14.84 6.04 -14.33
CA ILE A 140 13.44 5.97 -13.90
C ILE A 140 12.97 4.54 -14.08
N ALA A 141 12.65 3.87 -12.97
CA ALA A 141 12.17 2.50 -12.98
C ALA A 141 10.80 2.39 -13.66
N ALA A 142 10.55 1.25 -14.31
CA ALA A 142 9.23 0.93 -14.86
C ALA A 142 8.19 0.80 -13.74
N CYS A 143 7.04 1.45 -13.88
CA CYS A 143 5.94 1.35 -12.92
C CYS A 143 5.46 -0.09 -12.76
N ALA A 144 5.43 -0.83 -13.88
CA ALA A 144 5.03 -2.23 -13.94
C ALA A 144 5.89 -3.16 -13.07
N ALA A 145 7.14 -2.81 -12.77
CA ALA A 145 8.03 -3.61 -11.92
C ALA A 145 7.51 -3.76 -10.48
N CYS A 146 6.82 -2.72 -9.97
CA CYS A 146 6.24 -2.73 -8.64
C CYS A 146 4.71 -2.84 -8.65
N HIS A 147 4.05 -2.20 -9.62
CA HIS A 147 2.60 -2.16 -9.70
C HIS A 147 2.00 -3.26 -10.58
N SER A 148 2.78 -4.22 -11.04
CA SER A 148 2.42 -5.31 -11.97
C SER A 148 2.11 -4.83 -13.39
N PRO A 149 2.25 -5.69 -14.42
CA PRO A 149 2.04 -5.31 -15.82
C PRO A 149 0.63 -4.79 -16.12
N ASN A 150 -0.36 -5.25 -15.36
CA ASN A 150 -1.77 -4.87 -15.47
C ASN A 150 -2.21 -3.87 -14.39
N GLY A 151 -1.31 -3.33 -13.58
CA GLY A 151 -1.63 -2.37 -12.52
C GLY A 151 -2.33 -2.96 -11.29
N ALA A 152 -2.35 -4.29 -11.16
CA ALA A 152 -2.97 -4.94 -10.00
C ALA A 152 -2.23 -4.68 -8.68
N GLY A 153 -0.96 -4.31 -8.76
CA GLY A 153 -0.10 -4.16 -7.59
C GLY A 153 0.39 -5.49 -7.03
N ILE A 154 1.01 -5.42 -5.86
CA ILE A 154 1.43 -6.59 -5.07
C ILE A 154 0.85 -6.41 -3.66
N PRO A 155 0.00 -7.33 -3.19
CA PRO A 155 -0.63 -7.21 -1.86
C PRO A 155 0.38 -6.92 -0.77
N ALA A 156 0.00 -6.04 0.16
CA ALA A 156 0.78 -5.50 1.27
C ALA A 156 2.05 -4.70 0.90
N GLN A 157 2.51 -4.74 -0.36
CA GLN A 157 3.72 -4.04 -0.78
C GLN A 157 3.42 -2.83 -1.66
N TYR A 158 2.69 -3.04 -2.76
CA TYR A 158 2.40 -2.01 -3.75
C TYR A 158 0.91 -1.96 -4.09
N PRO A 159 0.30 -0.76 -4.15
CA PRO A 159 -1.13 -0.64 -4.40
C PRO A 159 -1.52 -1.03 -5.82
N ARG A 160 -2.78 -1.47 -5.95
CA ARG A 160 -3.48 -1.48 -7.23
C ARG A 160 -3.62 -0.05 -7.75
N ILE A 161 -3.31 0.17 -9.02
CA ILE A 161 -3.46 1.48 -9.69
C ILE A 161 -4.25 1.37 -11.00
N ALA A 162 -4.54 0.17 -11.49
CA ALA A 162 -5.31 -0.07 -12.70
C ALA A 162 -6.70 0.60 -12.60
N GLY A 163 -7.09 1.31 -13.65
CA GLY A 163 -8.38 1.96 -13.75
C GLY A 163 -8.58 3.17 -12.83
N GLN A 164 -7.54 3.63 -12.13
CA GLN A 164 -7.60 4.82 -11.29
C GLN A 164 -7.81 6.07 -12.13
N HIS A 165 -8.40 7.10 -11.55
CA HIS A 165 -8.56 8.39 -12.22
C HIS A 165 -7.21 9.00 -12.63
N ALA A 166 -7.08 9.42 -13.89
CA ALA A 166 -5.87 10.08 -14.38
C ALA A 166 -5.54 11.34 -13.57
N VAL A 167 -6.54 12.18 -13.28
CA VAL A 167 -6.37 13.41 -12.49
C VAL A 167 -5.82 13.09 -11.10
N TYR A 168 -6.39 12.09 -10.41
CA TYR A 168 -5.88 11.69 -9.11
C TYR A 168 -4.44 11.15 -9.20
N THR A 169 -4.15 10.29 -10.17
CA THR A 169 -2.82 9.71 -10.35
C THR A 169 -1.79 10.80 -10.64
N GLU A 170 -2.10 11.75 -11.52
CA GLU A 170 -1.27 12.89 -11.85
C GLU A 170 -0.99 13.75 -10.62
N THR A 171 -2.02 14.08 -9.85
CA THR A 171 -1.90 14.86 -8.60
C THR A 171 -0.99 14.14 -7.60
N GLN A 172 -1.13 12.81 -7.45
CA GLN A 172 -0.30 12.06 -6.52
C GLN A 172 1.17 11.96 -6.99
N LEU A 173 1.42 11.78 -8.27
CA LEU A 173 2.78 11.77 -8.81
C LEU A 173 3.46 13.13 -8.63
N LYS A 174 2.77 14.23 -8.91
CA LYS A 174 3.27 15.58 -8.64
C LYS A 174 3.53 15.79 -7.15
N ALA A 175 2.60 15.37 -6.29
CA ALA A 175 2.79 15.49 -4.84
C ALA A 175 4.01 14.70 -4.33
N PHE A 176 4.30 13.51 -4.87
CA PHE A 176 5.53 12.78 -4.57
C PHE A 176 6.77 13.48 -5.10
N ARG A 177 6.72 13.99 -6.34
CA ARG A 177 7.84 14.74 -6.94
C ARG A 177 8.19 15.98 -6.14
N ASP A 178 7.19 16.73 -5.74
CA ASP A 178 7.34 18.02 -5.07
C ASP A 178 7.52 17.88 -3.54
N GLY A 179 7.57 16.64 -3.02
CA GLY A 179 7.80 16.34 -1.60
C GLY A 179 6.59 16.60 -0.68
N VAL A 180 5.45 17.03 -1.23
CA VAL A 180 4.19 17.22 -0.47
C VAL A 180 3.66 15.87 0.05
N ARG A 181 3.80 14.82 -0.76
CA ARG A 181 3.56 13.44 -0.36
C ARG A 181 4.90 12.72 -0.27
N ASN A 182 5.33 12.36 0.93
CA ASN A 182 6.64 11.75 1.19
C ASN A 182 6.54 10.43 1.98
N ASN A 183 5.36 9.85 2.03
CA ASN A 183 5.07 8.65 2.80
C ASN A 183 5.55 7.33 2.16
N ASN A 184 6.29 7.40 1.06
CA ASN A 184 6.93 6.25 0.41
C ASN A 184 8.18 6.69 -0.37
N ILE A 185 9.35 6.22 0.07
CA ILE A 185 10.65 6.60 -0.49
C ILE A 185 10.83 6.17 -1.95
N HIS A 186 10.27 5.00 -2.34
CA HIS A 186 10.38 4.51 -3.72
C HIS A 186 9.59 5.41 -4.67
N MET A 187 8.36 5.77 -4.28
CA MET A 187 7.53 6.67 -5.09
C MET A 187 8.12 8.07 -5.19
N THR A 188 8.69 8.60 -4.11
CA THR A 188 9.40 9.88 -4.12
C THR A 188 10.59 9.82 -5.09
N GLY A 189 11.40 8.75 -5.02
CA GLY A 189 12.58 8.59 -5.89
C GLY A 189 12.23 8.46 -7.38
N VAL A 190 11.15 7.76 -7.71
CA VAL A 190 10.69 7.62 -9.11
C VAL A 190 10.07 8.92 -9.61
N ALA A 191 9.17 9.52 -8.83
CA ALA A 191 8.43 10.71 -9.24
C ALA A 191 9.33 11.95 -9.37
N ALA A 192 10.35 12.10 -8.52
CA ALA A 192 11.28 13.23 -8.53
C ALA A 192 11.93 13.49 -9.89
N LYS A 193 12.04 12.47 -10.72
CA LYS A 193 12.70 12.54 -12.02
C LYS A 193 11.74 12.73 -13.21
N LEU A 194 10.42 12.66 -12.99
CA LEU A 194 9.42 12.79 -14.05
C LEU A 194 9.07 14.26 -14.31
N ASN A 195 8.96 14.64 -15.59
CA ASN A 195 8.40 15.93 -15.97
C ASN A 195 6.86 15.87 -16.10
N ASP A 196 6.20 17.03 -16.23
CA ASP A 196 4.75 17.13 -16.27
C ASP A 196 4.12 16.31 -17.40
N ARG A 197 4.71 16.37 -18.61
CA ARG A 197 4.20 15.63 -19.77
C ARG A 197 4.25 14.12 -19.55
N GLU A 198 5.31 13.63 -18.94
CA GLU A 198 5.47 12.20 -18.59
C GLU A 198 4.49 11.77 -17.53
N ILE A 199 4.30 12.61 -16.50
CA ILE A 199 3.32 12.38 -15.44
C ILE A 199 1.92 12.31 -16.05
N THR A 200 1.52 13.28 -16.89
CA THR A 200 0.22 13.28 -17.55
C THR A 200 0.04 12.02 -18.43
N ALA A 201 1.06 11.67 -19.22
CA ALA A 201 1.01 10.52 -20.13
C ALA A 201 0.84 9.20 -19.37
N VAL A 202 1.65 8.95 -18.34
CA VAL A 202 1.57 7.71 -17.57
C VAL A 202 0.29 7.63 -16.74
N SER A 203 -0.23 8.76 -16.25
CA SER A 203 -1.48 8.82 -15.51
C SER A 203 -2.69 8.47 -16.39
N ASP A 204 -2.73 8.97 -17.62
CA ASP A 204 -3.77 8.63 -18.60
C ASP A 204 -3.70 7.15 -19.01
N TYR A 205 -2.49 6.63 -19.24
CA TYR A 205 -2.30 5.20 -19.52
C TYR A 205 -2.79 4.31 -18.37
N ILE A 206 -2.46 4.64 -17.13
CA ILE A 206 -2.89 3.91 -15.92
C ILE A 206 -4.42 3.88 -15.82
N ALA A 207 -5.11 4.95 -16.19
CA ALA A 207 -6.56 4.97 -16.18
C ALA A 207 -7.18 3.92 -17.11
N GLY A 208 -6.53 3.60 -18.23
CA GLY A 208 -6.98 2.55 -19.15
C GLY A 208 -6.46 1.14 -18.85
N LEU A 209 -5.63 0.96 -17.83
CA LEU A 209 -4.99 -0.31 -17.51
C LEU A 209 -5.96 -1.30 -16.85
N ARG A 210 -5.91 -2.61 -17.25
CA ARG A 210 -6.82 -3.69 -16.79
C ARG A 210 -6.07 -4.98 -16.51
#